data_63e02ea022d8b62455102dbf89a91bfe
#
_entry.id   63e02ea022d8b62455102dbf89a91bfe
#
_cell.length_a   1.000
_cell.length_b   1.000
_cell.length_c   1.000
_cell.angle_alpha   90.00
_cell.angle_beta   90.00
_cell.angle_gamma   90.00
#
_symmetry.space_group_name_H-M   'P 1'
#
loop_
_entity.id
_entity.type
_entity.pdbx_description
1 polymer ?
#
loop_
_entity_poly.entity_id
_entity_poly.type
_entity_poly.pdbx_seq_one_letter_code
_entity_poly.pdbx_strand_id
1 'polypeptide(L)'
;FDENNYLRAWQNVKTGEVRSPYTDIDLKCLRPYAFSGIHCFSPLLFPFMESFAERFSLIDFYLQVCDKVDIKCEVKSDLKLLDVGKIDTLQSADEFLLDL
;
A
#
# COMPACT_ATOMS: atom_id res chain seq x y z
N PHE A 1 -1.39 1.75 9.29
CA PHE A 1 -0.10 1.49 9.97
C PHE A 1 -0.21 1.82 11.44
N ASP A 2 0.55 1.12 12.28
CA ASP A 2 0.60 1.39 13.71
C ASP A 2 1.53 2.58 14.03
N GLU A 3 1.71 2.87 15.32
CA GLU A 3 2.56 3.97 15.80
C GLU A 3 4.04 3.84 15.41
N ASN A 4 4.48 2.62 15.08
CA ASN A 4 5.84 2.33 14.64
C ASN A 4 5.94 2.18 13.12
N ASN A 5 4.89 2.54 12.38
CA ASN A 5 4.80 2.49 10.92
C ASN A 5 4.81 1.08 10.32
N TYR A 6 4.42 0.07 11.09
CA TYR A 6 4.20 -1.28 10.57
C TYR A 6 2.80 -1.42 9.98
N LEU A 7 2.70 -2.11 8.84
CA LEU A 7 1.42 -2.40 8.20
C LEU A 7 0.57 -3.33 9.09
N ARG A 8 -0.68 -2.93 9.32
CA ARG A 8 -1.63 -3.70 10.13
C ARG A 8 -2.94 -4.01 9.41
N ALA A 9 -3.40 -3.13 8.53
CA ALA A 9 -4.67 -3.28 7.85
C ALA A 9 -4.74 -2.47 6.57
N TRP A 10 -5.72 -2.77 5.76
CA TRP A 10 -6.12 -2.00 4.58
C TRP A 10 -7.60 -1.68 4.68
N GLN A 11 -7.99 -0.50 4.25
CA GLN A 11 -9.39 -0.08 4.22
C GLN A 11 -9.74 0.55 2.89
N ASN A 12 -10.90 0.17 2.34
CA ASN A 12 -11.49 0.86 1.21
C ASN A 12 -12.28 2.07 1.72
N VAL A 13 -11.83 3.27 1.38
CA VAL A 13 -12.45 4.50 1.89
C VAL A 13 -13.85 4.74 1.35
N LYS A 14 -14.20 4.15 0.21
CA LYS A 14 -15.53 4.28 -0.41
C LYS A 14 -16.56 3.33 0.21
N THR A 15 -16.16 2.10 0.48
CA THR A 15 -17.06 1.05 0.97
C THR A 15 -16.96 0.81 2.46
N GLY A 16 -15.86 1.23 3.09
CA GLY A 16 -15.56 0.93 4.49
C GLY A 16 -15.02 -0.47 4.72
N GLU A 17 -14.84 -1.28 3.65
CA GLU A 17 -14.30 -2.63 3.78
C GLU A 17 -12.91 -2.60 4.40
N VAL A 18 -12.68 -3.48 5.38
CA VAL A 18 -11.39 -3.61 6.06
C VAL A 18 -10.83 -5.01 5.84
N ARG A 19 -9.54 -5.09 5.49
CA ARG A 19 -8.81 -6.35 5.36
C ARG A 19 -7.59 -6.32 6.27
N SER A 20 -7.41 -7.37 7.06
CA SER A 20 -6.27 -7.51 7.95
C SER A 20 -6.08 -8.98 8.34
N PRO A 21 -4.83 -9.45 8.53
CA PRO A 21 -4.58 -10.77 9.12
C PRO A 21 -4.83 -10.79 10.62
N TYR A 22 -5.02 -9.63 11.24
CA TYR A 22 -5.28 -9.51 12.67
C TYR A 22 -6.77 -9.48 12.93
N THR A 23 -7.23 -10.20 13.98
CA THR A 23 -8.65 -10.31 14.31
C THR A 23 -9.15 -9.20 15.22
N ASP A 24 -8.30 -8.65 16.08
CA ASP A 24 -8.65 -7.67 17.12
C ASP A 24 -8.13 -6.27 16.78
N ILE A 25 -8.23 -5.88 15.50
CA ILE A 25 -7.67 -4.61 15.07
C ILE A 25 -8.64 -3.46 15.35
N ASP A 26 -8.14 -2.40 15.99
CA ASP A 26 -8.87 -1.15 16.18
C ASP A 26 -8.33 -0.09 15.22
N LEU A 27 -9.12 0.27 14.22
CA LEU A 27 -8.72 1.26 13.22
C LEU A 27 -8.46 2.64 13.81
N LYS A 28 -9.06 2.95 14.96
CA LYS A 28 -8.85 4.24 15.63
C LYS A 28 -7.43 4.39 16.17
N CYS A 29 -6.75 3.28 16.43
CA CYS A 29 -5.36 3.26 16.89
C CYS A 29 -4.36 3.22 15.75
N LEU A 30 -4.82 3.16 14.50
CA LEU A 30 -3.98 3.07 13.32
C LEU A 30 -3.97 4.40 12.55
N ARG A 31 -2.88 4.67 11.86
CA ARG A 31 -2.71 5.85 11.01
C ARG A 31 -2.98 5.47 9.56
N PRO A 32 -3.92 6.15 8.89
CA PRO A 32 -4.19 5.89 7.48
C PRO A 32 -3.22 6.66 6.59
N TYR A 33 -2.63 5.96 5.63
CA TYR A 33 -1.80 6.55 4.59
C TYR A 33 -2.18 5.98 3.24
N ALA A 34 -2.10 6.81 2.21
CA ALA A 34 -2.31 6.37 0.84
C ALA A 34 -1.05 5.69 0.30
N PHE A 35 -1.24 4.60 -0.43
CA PHE A 35 -0.14 3.87 -1.04
C PHE A 35 0.29 4.56 -2.35
N SER A 36 1.57 4.91 -2.46
CA SER A 36 2.11 5.64 -3.62
C SER A 36 2.57 4.74 -4.75
N GLY A 37 2.66 3.44 -4.53
CA GLY A 37 3.21 2.50 -5.51
C GLY A 37 4.73 2.37 -5.49
N ILE A 38 5.41 3.11 -4.62
CA ILE A 38 6.87 3.05 -4.47
C ILE A 38 7.21 2.16 -3.29
N HIS A 39 8.01 1.10 -3.53
CA HIS A 39 8.39 0.19 -2.46
C HIS A 39 9.78 -0.41 -2.67
N CYS A 40 10.46 -0.69 -1.55
CA CYS A 40 11.68 -1.46 -1.49
C CYS A 40 11.36 -2.89 -1.02
N PHE A 41 11.98 -3.86 -1.64
CA PHE A 41 11.61 -5.26 -1.52
C PHE A 41 12.81 -6.11 -1.13
N SER A 42 12.70 -6.86 -0.04
CA SER A 42 13.73 -7.81 0.35
C SER A 42 13.55 -9.14 -0.39
N PRO A 43 14.63 -9.76 -0.90
CA PRO A 43 14.55 -11.11 -1.50
C PRO A 43 14.02 -12.18 -0.53
N LEU A 44 14.07 -11.93 0.77
CA LEU A 44 13.52 -12.85 1.78
C LEU A 44 12.00 -13.02 1.68
N LEU A 45 11.31 -12.14 0.94
CA LEU A 45 9.88 -12.25 0.70
C LEU A 45 9.53 -13.25 -0.40
N PHE A 46 10.45 -13.59 -1.30
CA PHE A 46 10.15 -14.46 -2.43
C PHE A 46 9.59 -15.83 -2.02
N PRO A 47 10.09 -16.53 -0.98
CA PRO A 47 9.49 -17.79 -0.56
C PRO A 47 8.02 -17.69 -0.18
N PHE A 48 7.57 -16.56 0.36
CA PHE A 48 6.18 -16.34 0.71
C PHE A 48 5.28 -16.17 -0.53
N MET A 49 5.85 -15.80 -1.67
CA MET A 49 5.12 -15.62 -2.92
C MET A 49 4.83 -16.95 -3.63
N GLU A 50 5.53 -18.02 -3.31
CA GLU A 50 5.40 -19.31 -3.98
C GLU A 50 4.00 -19.92 -3.85
N SER A 51 3.28 -19.59 -2.75
CA SER A 51 1.92 -20.06 -2.53
C SER A 51 0.86 -19.23 -3.27
N PHE A 52 1.24 -18.14 -3.92
CA PHE A 52 0.34 -17.29 -4.65
C PHE A 52 0.20 -17.72 -6.12
N ALA A 53 -0.89 -17.29 -6.76
CA ALA A 53 -1.07 -17.48 -8.20
C ALA A 53 0.02 -16.73 -8.98
N GLU A 54 0.18 -17.04 -10.26
CA GLU A 54 1.16 -16.39 -11.13
C GLU A 54 0.98 -14.87 -11.18
N ARG A 55 -0.28 -14.41 -11.04
CA ARG A 55 -0.62 -12.99 -10.93
C ARG A 55 -1.41 -12.76 -9.64
N PHE A 56 -1.01 -11.77 -8.86
CA PHE A 56 -1.68 -11.40 -7.62
C PHE A 56 -1.47 -9.93 -7.31
N SER A 57 -2.40 -9.35 -6.53
CA SER A 57 -2.26 -7.99 -6.05
C SER A 57 -1.15 -7.91 -4.99
N LEU A 58 -0.27 -6.94 -5.12
CA LEU A 58 0.80 -6.71 -4.15
C LEU A 58 0.22 -6.33 -2.77
N ILE A 59 -0.87 -5.58 -2.74
CA ILE A 59 -1.56 -5.24 -1.50
C ILE A 59 -2.10 -6.50 -0.81
N ASP A 60 -2.72 -7.42 -1.56
CA ASP A 60 -3.20 -8.69 -0.99
C ASP A 60 -2.05 -9.52 -0.43
N PHE A 61 -0.92 -9.56 -1.13
CA PHE A 61 0.28 -10.22 -0.65
C PHE A 61 0.77 -9.62 0.67
N TYR A 62 0.90 -8.30 0.74
CA TYR A 62 1.34 -7.61 1.95
C TYR A 62 0.43 -7.89 3.13
N LEU A 63 -0.89 -7.88 2.92
CA LEU A 63 -1.85 -8.16 3.98
C LEU A 63 -1.79 -9.60 4.47
N GLN A 64 -1.41 -10.56 3.63
CA GLN A 64 -1.28 -11.94 4.06
C GLN A 64 -0.01 -12.21 4.85
N VAL A 65 1.04 -11.43 4.65
CA VAL A 65 2.34 -11.69 5.27
C VAL A 65 2.74 -10.66 6.33
N CYS A 66 1.98 -9.59 6.52
CA CYS A 66 2.36 -8.53 7.45
C CYS A 66 2.36 -8.96 8.91
N ASP A 67 1.72 -10.08 9.26
CA ASP A 67 1.79 -10.70 10.58
C ASP A 67 3.00 -11.65 10.73
N LYS A 68 3.71 -11.94 9.64
CA LYS A 68 4.86 -12.86 9.62
C LYS A 68 6.18 -12.14 9.37
N VAL A 69 6.15 -11.03 8.64
CA VAL A 69 7.31 -10.22 8.30
C VAL A 69 7.02 -8.75 8.57
N ASP A 70 8.07 -7.96 8.76
CA ASP A 70 7.93 -6.53 9.02
C ASP A 70 7.73 -5.79 7.69
N ILE A 71 6.58 -5.13 7.54
CA ILE A 71 6.28 -4.25 6.41
C ILE A 71 6.07 -2.86 6.99
N LYS A 72 7.00 -1.95 6.69
CA LYS A 72 6.99 -0.58 7.20
C LYS A 72 6.72 0.42 6.10
N CYS A 73 6.10 1.53 6.47
CA CYS A 73 5.96 2.66 5.56
C CYS A 73 6.99 3.75 5.86
N GLU A 74 7.37 4.45 4.80
CA GLU A 74 8.09 5.72 4.86
C GLU A 74 7.11 6.81 4.48
N VAL A 75 6.81 7.72 5.41
CA VAL A 75 5.82 8.78 5.19
C VAL A 75 6.48 9.96 4.49
N LYS A 76 5.94 10.35 3.34
CA LYS A 76 6.39 11.51 2.56
C LYS A 76 5.23 12.45 2.36
N SER A 77 5.28 13.62 2.97
CA SER A 77 4.23 14.63 2.90
C SER A 77 4.40 15.61 1.74
N ASP A 78 5.60 15.69 1.18
CA ASP A 78 5.97 16.62 0.10
C ASP A 78 6.05 15.95 -1.28
N LEU A 79 5.58 14.71 -1.37
CA LEU A 79 5.65 13.91 -2.60
C LEU A 79 4.61 14.39 -3.60
N LYS A 80 5.07 14.68 -4.84
CA LYS A 80 4.19 14.99 -5.97
C LYS A 80 4.06 13.77 -6.85
N LEU A 81 2.85 13.21 -6.94
CA LEU A 81 2.57 12.00 -7.69
C LEU A 81 1.33 12.19 -8.56
N LEU A 82 1.36 11.55 -9.72
CA LEU A 82 0.21 11.42 -10.61
C LEU A 82 0.19 10.02 -11.18
N ASP A 83 -0.95 9.33 -11.03
CA ASP A 83 -1.18 8.03 -11.65
C ASP A 83 -1.69 8.24 -13.08
N VAL A 84 -0.90 7.86 -14.06
CA VAL A 84 -1.23 7.98 -15.49
C VAL A 84 -1.74 6.67 -16.09
N GLY A 85 -2.10 5.70 -15.26
CA GLY A 85 -2.61 4.40 -15.69
C GLY A 85 -3.98 4.45 -16.37
N LYS A 86 -4.64 5.62 -16.40
CA LYS A 86 -5.95 5.84 -17.02
C LYS A 86 -5.84 6.89 -18.12
N ILE A 87 -6.67 6.76 -19.17
CA ILE A 87 -6.65 7.69 -20.30
C ILE A 87 -7.00 9.12 -19.87
N ASP A 88 -7.95 9.27 -18.96
CA ASP A 88 -8.39 10.58 -18.45
C ASP A 88 -7.32 11.31 -17.63
N THR A 89 -6.28 10.62 -17.17
CA THR A 89 -5.18 11.24 -16.41
C THR A 89 -4.01 11.66 -17.30
N LEU A 90 -3.99 11.26 -18.57
CA LEU A 90 -2.89 11.61 -19.49
C LEU A 90 -2.80 13.11 -19.75
N GLN A 91 -3.94 13.81 -19.88
CA GLN A 91 -3.95 15.28 -20.04
C GLN A 91 -3.41 15.96 -18.78
N SER A 92 -3.78 15.46 -17.60
CA SER A 92 -3.30 15.98 -16.32
C SER A 92 -1.79 15.77 -16.14
N ALA A 93 -1.19 14.78 -16.80
CA ALA A 93 0.23 14.52 -16.72
C ALA A 93 1.07 15.68 -17.31
N ASP A 94 0.64 16.26 -18.43
CA ASP A 94 1.32 17.42 -19.03
C ASP A 94 1.29 18.63 -18.09
N GLU A 95 0.15 18.90 -17.48
CA GLU A 95 0.00 19.99 -16.50
C GLU A 95 0.84 19.72 -15.25
N PHE A 96 0.86 18.48 -14.78
CA PHE A 96 1.66 18.07 -13.63
C PHE A 96 3.16 18.30 -13.85
N LEU A 97 3.67 17.98 -15.06
CA LEU A 97 5.07 18.15 -15.39
C LEU A 97 5.48 19.63 -15.43
N LEU A 98 4.56 20.53 -15.77
CA LEU A 98 4.82 21.98 -15.79
C LEU A 98 4.98 22.54 -14.37
N ASP A 99 4.42 21.90 -13.36
CA ASP A 99 4.48 22.31 -11.95
C ASP A 99 5.69 21.73 -11.18
N LEU A 100 6.45 20.88 -11.82
CA LEU A 100 7.67 20.29 -11.22
C LEU A 100 8.89 21.27 -11.27
#